data_13c3588aacb3d75e37c76c89d6fbcdc8
#
_entry.id   13c3588aacb3d75e37c76c89d6fbcdc8
#
_cell.length_a   1.000
_cell.length_b   1.000
_cell.length_c   1.000
_cell.angle_alpha   90.00
_cell.angle_beta   90.00
_cell.angle_gamma   90.00
#
_symmetry.space_group_name_H-M   'P 1'
#
loop_
_entity.id
_entity.type
_entity.pdbx_description
1 polymer ?
#
loop_
_entity_poly.entity_id
_entity_poly.type
_entity_poly.pdbx_seq_one_letter_code
_entity_poly.pdbx_strand_id
1 'polypeptide(L)'
;MSVAIVNYGSGNLHSAAKAFERVARDGGRGQEIVVTSDPAAVTGADRVVLPGVGAFADCRRGLDAIDGMVEALDEAVRKKGRPLFGICVGMQLLAERGREYEVTEGLGWIAGEVDRIVPNDPNLKIPHMGWNTLNVARAHPVLEGLSFGPQGRHAYFVHSFQLNVAQRSDLVADADYGGPVTAIVARDNIFGTQFHPEKSQKLGLALIGNFLRWTP
;
A
#
# COMPACT_ATOMS: atom_id res chain seq x y z
N MET A 1 -12.75 14.03 10.65
CA MET A 1 -11.71 13.56 9.71
C MET A 1 -12.15 12.24 9.11
N SER A 2 -12.27 12.16 7.80
CA SER A 2 -12.76 10.98 7.08
C SER A 2 -11.63 10.24 6.36
N VAL A 3 -11.73 8.91 6.31
CA VAL A 3 -10.80 8.02 5.60
C VAL A 3 -11.62 7.20 4.61
N ALA A 4 -11.41 7.39 3.32
CA ALA A 4 -12.04 6.60 2.28
C ALA A 4 -11.18 5.37 1.95
N ILE A 5 -11.75 4.18 2.14
CA ILE A 5 -11.17 2.92 1.64
C ILE A 5 -11.86 2.61 0.32
N VAL A 6 -11.10 2.65 -0.77
CA VAL A 6 -11.63 2.50 -2.11
C VAL A 6 -12.07 1.07 -2.38
N ASN A 7 -13.36 0.89 -2.70
CA ASN A 7 -13.93 -0.39 -3.12
C ASN A 7 -14.12 -0.40 -4.64
N TYR A 8 -13.23 -1.08 -5.32
CA TYR A 8 -13.28 -1.26 -6.78
C TYR A 8 -13.34 -2.75 -7.17
N GLY A 9 -13.92 -3.57 -6.28
CA GLY A 9 -14.07 -5.01 -6.50
C GLY A 9 -12.83 -5.83 -6.15
N SER A 10 -11.75 -5.21 -5.68
CA SER A 10 -10.51 -5.90 -5.26
C SER A 10 -10.08 -5.44 -3.87
N GLY A 11 -9.44 -6.32 -3.14
CA GLY A 11 -8.90 -6.04 -1.81
C GLY A 11 -9.59 -6.82 -0.69
N ASN A 12 -8.86 -6.99 0.40
CA ASN A 12 -9.43 -7.54 1.64
C ASN A 12 -10.11 -6.41 2.44
N LEU A 13 -11.16 -5.83 1.83
CA LEU A 13 -11.84 -4.62 2.30
C LEU A 13 -12.33 -4.75 3.75
N HIS A 14 -12.92 -5.89 4.10
CA HIS A 14 -13.46 -6.12 5.43
C HIS A 14 -12.34 -6.08 6.50
N SER A 15 -11.25 -6.80 6.28
CA SER A 15 -10.13 -6.82 7.24
C SER A 15 -9.41 -5.47 7.29
N ALA A 16 -9.24 -4.78 6.16
CA ALA A 16 -8.68 -3.45 6.12
C ALA A 16 -9.56 -2.47 6.92
N ALA A 17 -10.86 -2.41 6.62
CA ALA A 17 -11.80 -1.54 7.33
C ALA A 17 -11.77 -1.80 8.85
N LYS A 18 -11.85 -3.07 9.27
CA LYS A 18 -11.79 -3.44 10.70
C LYS A 18 -10.50 -3.00 11.37
N ALA A 19 -9.35 -3.11 10.69
CA ALA A 19 -8.07 -2.67 11.24
C ALA A 19 -8.03 -1.14 11.40
N PHE A 20 -8.46 -0.39 10.38
CA PHE A 20 -8.53 1.07 10.43
C PHE A 20 -9.55 1.57 11.46
N GLU A 21 -10.77 1.00 11.53
CA GLU A 21 -11.80 1.31 12.52
C GLU A 21 -11.29 1.08 13.95
N ARG A 22 -10.64 -0.06 14.20
CA ARG A 22 -10.04 -0.37 15.49
C ARG A 22 -9.03 0.69 15.91
N VAL A 23 -8.09 1.02 15.01
CA VAL A 23 -7.04 2.00 15.31
C VAL A 23 -7.61 3.41 15.48
N ALA A 24 -8.60 3.80 14.66
CA ALA A 24 -9.28 5.10 14.79
C ALA A 24 -9.99 5.23 16.14
N ARG A 25 -10.67 4.18 16.61
CA ARG A 25 -11.33 4.13 17.91
C ARG A 25 -10.32 4.17 19.06
N ASP A 26 -9.29 3.30 19.00
CA ASP A 26 -8.29 3.19 20.06
C ASP A 26 -7.41 4.46 20.15
N GLY A 27 -7.25 5.19 19.04
CA GLY A 27 -6.53 6.46 18.96
C GLY A 27 -7.32 7.69 19.43
N GLY A 28 -8.61 7.55 19.74
CA GLY A 28 -9.47 8.61 20.32
C GLY A 28 -9.72 9.83 19.44
N ARG A 29 -9.44 9.75 18.11
CA ARG A 29 -9.53 10.90 17.20
C ARG A 29 -10.85 11.02 16.42
N GLY A 30 -11.78 10.07 16.61
CA GLY A 30 -13.09 10.10 15.96
C GLY A 30 -13.05 10.12 14.44
N GLN A 31 -12.02 9.47 13.84
CA GLN A 31 -11.93 9.37 12.38
C GLN A 31 -13.00 8.40 11.87
N GLU A 32 -13.77 8.87 10.91
CA GLU A 32 -14.78 8.07 10.21
C GLU A 32 -14.09 7.24 9.11
N ILE A 33 -14.27 5.93 9.15
CA ILE A 33 -13.74 5.00 8.15
C ILE A 33 -14.90 4.59 7.23
N VAL A 34 -14.78 4.92 5.95
CA VAL A 34 -15.83 4.67 4.94
C VAL A 34 -15.28 3.80 3.83
N VAL A 35 -15.85 2.61 3.64
CA VAL A 35 -15.60 1.79 2.45
C VAL A 35 -16.55 2.25 1.36
N THR A 36 -16.01 2.71 0.23
CA THR A 36 -16.84 3.37 -0.80
C THR A 36 -16.36 3.08 -2.21
N SER A 37 -17.32 2.98 -3.12
CA SER A 37 -17.13 3.01 -4.58
C SER A 37 -17.61 4.34 -5.19
N ASP A 38 -17.96 5.31 -4.36
CA ASP A 38 -18.40 6.65 -4.82
C ASP A 38 -17.17 7.57 -5.00
N PRO A 39 -16.88 8.05 -6.23
CA PRO A 39 -15.80 8.99 -6.49
C PRO A 39 -15.92 10.30 -5.71
N ALA A 40 -17.15 10.79 -5.46
CA ALA A 40 -17.35 12.02 -4.71
C ALA A 40 -16.91 11.85 -3.24
N ALA A 41 -17.20 10.69 -2.64
CA ALA A 41 -16.75 10.37 -1.29
C ALA A 41 -15.20 10.27 -1.20
N VAL A 42 -14.54 9.72 -2.23
CA VAL A 42 -13.07 9.67 -2.32
C VAL A 42 -12.49 11.08 -2.43
N THR A 43 -13.02 11.90 -3.33
CA THR A 43 -12.58 13.29 -3.53
C THR A 43 -12.75 14.16 -2.28
N GLY A 44 -13.79 13.90 -1.47
CA GLY A 44 -14.10 14.61 -0.23
C GLY A 44 -13.34 14.13 0.99
N ALA A 45 -12.68 12.96 0.93
CA ALA A 45 -12.02 12.37 2.08
C ALA A 45 -10.74 13.14 2.50
N ASP A 46 -10.44 13.10 3.80
CA ASP A 46 -9.19 13.66 4.33
C ASP A 46 -7.98 12.74 4.11
N ARG A 47 -8.23 11.44 3.95
CA ARG A 47 -7.23 10.40 3.65
C ARG A 47 -7.83 9.35 2.74
N VAL A 48 -7.00 8.74 1.91
CA VAL A 48 -7.41 7.68 0.99
C VAL A 48 -6.62 6.42 1.26
N VAL A 49 -7.29 5.28 1.25
CA VAL A 49 -6.67 3.95 1.31
C VAL A 49 -7.04 3.21 0.04
N LEU A 50 -6.04 2.73 -0.67
CA LEU A 50 -6.18 1.96 -1.91
C LEU A 50 -5.70 0.52 -1.65
N PRO A 51 -6.56 -0.40 -1.22
CA PRO A 51 -6.21 -1.80 -1.11
C PRO A 51 -6.23 -2.47 -2.48
N GLY A 52 -5.57 -3.61 -2.61
CA GLY A 52 -5.66 -4.44 -3.82
C GLY A 52 -5.17 -5.85 -3.57
N VAL A 53 -5.85 -6.83 -4.18
CA VAL A 53 -5.44 -8.25 -4.20
C VAL A 53 -5.75 -8.84 -5.57
N GLY A 54 -5.03 -9.90 -5.95
CA GLY A 54 -5.15 -10.52 -7.26
C GLY A 54 -4.13 -9.97 -8.25
N ALA A 55 -4.44 -10.03 -9.54
CA ALA A 55 -3.53 -9.58 -10.59
C ALA A 55 -3.55 -8.05 -10.77
N PHE A 56 -2.40 -7.50 -11.16
CA PHE A 56 -2.24 -6.06 -11.42
C PHE A 56 -3.28 -5.53 -12.42
N ALA A 57 -3.43 -6.22 -13.56
CA ALA A 57 -4.36 -5.82 -14.60
C ALA A 57 -5.82 -5.87 -14.15
N ASP A 58 -6.20 -6.86 -13.33
CA ASP A 58 -7.56 -6.97 -12.78
C ASP A 58 -7.87 -5.80 -11.83
N CYS A 59 -6.92 -5.45 -10.98
CA CYS A 59 -7.03 -4.30 -10.09
C CYS A 59 -7.14 -2.99 -10.89
N ARG A 60 -6.34 -2.83 -11.94
CA ARG A 60 -6.40 -1.64 -12.78
C ARG A 60 -7.76 -1.54 -13.49
N ARG A 61 -8.21 -2.63 -14.11
CA ARG A 61 -9.54 -2.69 -14.74
C ARG A 61 -10.68 -2.41 -13.76
N GLY A 62 -10.55 -2.89 -12.52
CA GLY A 62 -11.54 -2.62 -11.48
C GLY A 62 -11.65 -1.14 -11.12
N LEU A 63 -10.54 -0.41 -11.09
CA LEU A 63 -10.54 1.06 -10.90
C LEU A 63 -11.16 1.77 -12.11
N ASP A 64 -10.77 1.39 -13.32
CA ASP A 64 -11.24 2.01 -14.57
C ASP A 64 -12.74 1.74 -14.82
N ALA A 65 -13.28 0.64 -14.27
CA ALA A 65 -14.70 0.28 -14.40
C ALA A 65 -15.63 1.19 -13.57
N ILE A 66 -15.09 1.96 -12.61
CA ILE A 66 -15.86 2.92 -11.85
C ILE A 66 -15.66 4.30 -12.47
N ASP A 67 -16.66 4.80 -13.17
CA ASP A 67 -16.60 6.09 -13.85
C ASP A 67 -16.20 7.21 -12.89
N GLY A 68 -15.16 7.97 -13.24
CA GLY A 68 -14.62 9.07 -12.43
C GLY A 68 -13.77 8.66 -11.22
N MET A 69 -13.50 7.37 -10.97
CA MET A 69 -12.72 6.96 -9.78
C MET A 69 -11.23 7.32 -9.89
N VAL A 70 -10.63 7.14 -11.04
CA VAL A 70 -9.21 7.50 -11.26
C VAL A 70 -9.02 9.01 -11.14
N GLU A 71 -9.94 9.80 -11.69
CA GLU A 71 -9.96 11.25 -11.58
C GLU A 71 -10.18 11.71 -10.13
N ALA A 72 -11.03 11.03 -9.38
CA ALA A 72 -11.26 11.31 -7.96
C ALA A 72 -10.02 11.04 -7.10
N LEU A 73 -9.31 9.96 -7.39
CA LEU A 73 -8.02 9.65 -6.77
C LEU A 73 -6.97 10.73 -7.10
N ASP A 74 -6.84 11.12 -8.38
CA ASP A 74 -5.91 12.19 -8.79
C ASP A 74 -6.25 13.52 -8.11
N GLU A 75 -7.53 13.89 -8.08
CA GLU A 75 -8.00 15.10 -7.41
C GLU A 75 -7.69 15.09 -5.90
N ALA A 76 -8.01 13.99 -5.19
CA ALA A 76 -7.77 13.90 -3.76
C ALA A 76 -6.28 13.87 -3.41
N VAL A 77 -5.51 13.01 -4.11
CA VAL A 77 -4.13 12.71 -3.74
C VAL A 77 -3.16 13.73 -4.35
N ARG A 78 -3.21 13.95 -5.67
CA ARG A 78 -2.20 14.76 -6.35
C ARG A 78 -2.51 16.24 -6.32
N LYS A 79 -3.78 16.65 -6.44
CA LYS A 79 -4.12 18.07 -6.46
C LYS A 79 -4.38 18.63 -5.06
N LYS A 80 -5.12 17.90 -4.21
CA LYS A 80 -5.40 18.33 -2.83
C LYS A 80 -4.32 17.91 -1.83
N GLY A 81 -3.36 17.07 -2.20
CA GLY A 81 -2.29 16.60 -1.32
C GLY A 81 -2.79 15.70 -0.17
N ARG A 82 -3.93 15.03 -0.33
CA ARG A 82 -4.45 14.14 0.71
C ARG A 82 -3.56 12.91 0.87
N PRO A 83 -3.23 12.49 2.11
CA PRO A 83 -2.43 11.29 2.33
C PRO A 83 -3.07 10.05 1.70
N LEU A 84 -2.28 9.29 0.92
CA LEU A 84 -2.68 8.02 0.34
C LEU A 84 -1.92 6.87 0.98
N PHE A 85 -2.62 5.76 1.23
CA PHE A 85 -2.05 4.50 1.63
C PHE A 85 -2.40 3.37 0.64
N GLY A 86 -1.44 2.98 -0.21
CA GLY A 86 -1.55 1.81 -1.08
C GLY A 86 -1.19 0.52 -0.36
N ILE A 87 -2.03 -0.52 -0.45
CA ILE A 87 -1.81 -1.81 0.22
C ILE A 87 -1.70 -2.93 -0.81
N CYS A 88 -0.59 -3.66 -0.81
CA CYS A 88 -0.29 -4.80 -1.69
C CYS A 88 -0.39 -4.40 -3.17
N VAL A 89 -1.33 -4.95 -3.95
CA VAL A 89 -1.52 -4.52 -5.34
C VAL A 89 -1.92 -3.04 -5.43
N GLY A 90 -2.60 -2.49 -4.42
CA GLY A 90 -2.87 -1.04 -4.36
C GLY A 90 -1.60 -0.19 -4.28
N MET A 91 -0.51 -0.66 -3.63
CA MET A 91 0.80 -0.02 -3.73
C MET A 91 1.41 -0.21 -5.13
N GLN A 92 1.28 -1.42 -5.71
CA GLN A 92 1.81 -1.70 -7.04
C GLN A 92 1.18 -0.82 -8.12
N LEU A 93 -0.12 -0.54 -8.03
CA LEU A 93 -0.82 0.36 -8.96
C LEU A 93 -0.26 1.78 -9.00
N LEU A 94 0.52 2.20 -8.01
CA LEU A 94 1.22 3.50 -8.00
C LEU A 94 2.34 3.57 -9.04
N ALA A 95 2.86 2.42 -9.50
CA ALA A 95 3.89 2.31 -10.53
C ALA A 95 3.46 2.87 -11.88
N GLU A 96 4.43 3.05 -12.79
CA GLU A 96 4.16 3.41 -14.18
C GLU A 96 3.42 2.29 -14.90
N ARG A 97 3.83 1.03 -14.67
CA ARG A 97 3.20 -0.16 -15.27
C ARG A 97 3.48 -1.43 -14.49
N GLY A 98 2.65 -2.46 -14.72
CA GLY A 98 2.87 -3.82 -14.28
C GLY A 98 3.07 -4.77 -15.46
N ARG A 99 3.96 -5.78 -15.27
CA ARG A 99 4.28 -6.81 -16.28
C ARG A 99 3.83 -8.20 -15.83
N GLU A 100 2.62 -8.26 -15.27
CA GLU A 100 1.99 -9.52 -14.87
C GLU A 100 1.07 -10.00 -15.99
N TYR A 101 1.44 -11.13 -16.66
CA TYR A 101 0.77 -11.70 -17.84
C TYR A 101 0.77 -10.77 -19.07
N GLU A 102 0.45 -9.53 -18.94
CA GLU A 102 0.43 -8.47 -19.95
C GLU A 102 1.04 -7.19 -19.39
N VAL A 103 1.40 -6.26 -20.26
CA VAL A 103 1.83 -4.93 -19.82
C VAL A 103 0.59 -4.07 -19.62
N THR A 104 0.39 -3.62 -18.37
CA THR A 104 -0.76 -2.79 -18.00
C THR A 104 -0.24 -1.50 -17.38
N GLU A 105 -0.73 -0.34 -17.84
CA GLU A 105 -0.37 0.96 -17.26
C GLU A 105 -0.92 1.10 -15.83
N GLY A 106 -0.07 1.61 -14.92
CA GLY A 106 -0.45 1.95 -13.55
C GLY A 106 -0.99 3.37 -13.44
N LEU A 107 -0.90 3.94 -12.24
CA LEU A 107 -1.24 5.33 -11.98
C LEU A 107 -0.07 6.28 -12.30
N GLY A 108 1.16 5.77 -12.39
CA GLY A 108 2.36 6.55 -12.73
C GLY A 108 2.77 7.57 -11.66
N TRP A 109 2.43 7.35 -10.39
CA TRP A 109 2.73 8.29 -9.31
C TRP A 109 4.07 8.02 -8.64
N ILE A 110 4.58 6.80 -8.74
CA ILE A 110 5.92 6.39 -8.33
C ILE A 110 6.63 5.83 -9.56
N ALA A 111 7.76 6.41 -9.94
CA ALA A 111 8.53 5.95 -11.08
C ALA A 111 9.07 4.53 -10.84
N GLY A 112 8.85 3.64 -11.79
CA GLY A 112 9.25 2.25 -11.73
C GLY A 112 8.19 1.31 -12.27
N GLU A 113 8.52 0.03 -12.31
CA GLU A 113 7.69 -1.00 -12.89
C GLU A 113 7.47 -2.17 -11.91
N VAL A 114 6.34 -2.84 -12.05
CA VAL A 114 6.04 -4.04 -11.27
C VAL A 114 6.41 -5.26 -12.08
N ASP A 115 7.38 -6.03 -11.55
CA ASP A 115 7.90 -7.24 -12.18
C ASP A 115 7.85 -8.43 -11.22
N ARG A 116 7.99 -9.63 -11.80
CA ARG A 116 8.05 -10.88 -11.03
C ARG A 116 9.27 -10.90 -10.12
N ILE A 117 9.09 -11.35 -8.88
CA ILE A 117 10.20 -11.62 -7.96
C ILE A 117 11.02 -12.80 -8.50
N VAL A 118 12.33 -12.61 -8.55
CA VAL A 118 13.31 -13.64 -8.94
C VAL A 118 14.33 -13.76 -7.80
N PRO A 119 14.11 -14.68 -6.85
CA PRO A 119 15.05 -14.91 -5.76
C PRO A 119 16.39 -15.46 -6.28
N ASN A 120 17.51 -15.05 -5.67
CA ASN A 120 18.82 -15.61 -5.98
C ASN A 120 19.01 -17.04 -5.43
N ASP A 121 18.18 -17.43 -4.41
CA ASP A 121 18.18 -18.79 -3.88
C ASP A 121 17.08 -19.62 -4.60
N PRO A 122 17.43 -20.66 -5.37
CA PRO A 122 16.50 -21.49 -6.12
C PRO A 122 15.56 -22.32 -5.24
N ASN A 123 15.83 -22.45 -3.93
CA ASN A 123 14.97 -23.16 -2.99
C ASN A 123 13.80 -22.29 -2.50
N LEU A 124 13.88 -20.99 -2.67
CA LEU A 124 12.80 -20.09 -2.31
C LEU A 124 11.66 -20.18 -3.33
N LYS A 125 10.46 -20.38 -2.82
CA LYS A 125 9.24 -20.51 -3.65
C LYS A 125 8.60 -19.16 -3.92
N ILE A 126 8.02 -19.00 -5.08
CA ILE A 126 7.13 -17.89 -5.40
C ILE A 126 5.68 -18.42 -5.34
N PRO A 127 4.77 -17.73 -4.64
CA PRO A 127 4.88 -16.39 -4.05
C PRO A 127 5.76 -16.30 -2.80
N HIS A 128 6.35 -15.11 -2.54
CA HIS A 128 6.84 -14.72 -1.22
C HIS A 128 5.63 -14.68 -0.28
N MET A 129 5.48 -15.71 0.54
CA MET A 129 4.33 -15.90 1.41
C MET A 129 4.77 -16.24 2.82
N GLY A 130 4.33 -15.42 3.77
CA GLY A 130 4.61 -15.61 5.19
C GLY A 130 5.08 -14.33 5.89
N TRP A 131 5.67 -14.53 7.06
CA TRP A 131 6.18 -13.47 7.91
C TRP A 131 7.64 -13.16 7.58
N ASN A 132 7.95 -11.88 7.39
CA ASN A 132 9.32 -11.45 7.15
C ASN A 132 9.62 -10.13 7.88
N THR A 133 10.89 -9.87 8.13
CA THR A 133 11.38 -8.62 8.72
C THR A 133 11.57 -7.55 7.65
N LEU A 134 11.66 -6.31 8.10
CA LEU A 134 11.86 -5.15 7.23
C LEU A 134 13.22 -4.52 7.48
N ASN A 135 13.93 -4.20 6.41
CA ASN A 135 15.16 -3.41 6.42
C ASN A 135 14.81 -1.99 5.99
N VAL A 136 14.93 -1.03 6.90
CA VAL A 136 14.59 0.37 6.62
C VAL A 136 15.73 1.03 5.85
N ALA A 137 15.44 1.50 4.64
CA ALA A 137 16.37 2.21 3.78
C ALA A 137 16.42 3.71 4.10
N ARG A 138 15.30 4.29 4.52
CA ARG A 138 15.22 5.69 4.98
C ARG A 138 14.13 5.89 6.02
N ALA A 139 14.30 6.89 6.87
CA ALA A 139 13.28 7.29 7.85
C ALA A 139 12.01 7.82 7.15
N HIS A 140 10.85 7.54 7.75
CA HIS A 140 9.56 8.06 7.32
C HIS A 140 8.62 8.19 8.53
N PRO A 141 7.82 9.26 8.67
CA PRO A 141 6.96 9.48 9.84
C PRO A 141 6.00 8.32 10.14
N VAL A 142 5.50 7.62 9.10
CA VAL A 142 4.63 6.45 9.27
C VAL A 142 5.35 5.27 9.95
N LEU A 143 6.69 5.26 9.99
CA LEU A 143 7.50 4.23 10.66
C LEU A 143 7.93 4.60 12.08
N GLU A 144 7.57 5.77 12.56
CA GLU A 144 8.01 6.25 13.87
C GLU A 144 7.57 5.33 15.01
N GLY A 145 8.49 5.03 15.94
CA GLY A 145 8.25 4.16 17.10
C GLY A 145 8.13 2.67 16.77
N LEU A 146 8.41 2.24 15.53
CA LEU A 146 8.41 0.84 15.14
C LEU A 146 9.82 0.24 15.21
N SER A 147 9.90 -1.03 15.59
CA SER A 147 11.16 -1.79 15.64
C SER A 147 11.29 -2.65 14.37
N PHE A 148 12.44 -2.53 13.71
CA PHE A 148 12.75 -3.18 12.44
C PHE A 148 14.02 -4.03 12.53
N GLY A 149 14.40 -4.71 11.44
CA GLY A 149 15.56 -5.58 11.36
C GLY A 149 15.30 -6.96 11.95
N PRO A 150 16.35 -7.80 12.13
CA PRO A 150 16.23 -9.22 12.50
C PRO A 150 15.50 -9.47 13.83
N GLN A 151 15.59 -8.54 14.77
CA GLN A 151 14.90 -8.59 16.07
C GLN A 151 13.61 -7.76 16.10
N GLY A 152 13.23 -7.16 14.96
CA GLY A 152 12.07 -6.32 14.81
C GLY A 152 10.76 -7.11 14.66
N ARG A 153 9.69 -6.36 14.49
CA ARG A 153 8.38 -6.94 14.21
C ARG A 153 8.31 -7.42 12.77
N HIS A 154 7.58 -8.51 12.56
CA HIS A 154 7.39 -9.10 11.25
C HIS A 154 6.16 -8.56 10.55
N ALA A 155 6.25 -8.42 9.23
CA ALA A 155 5.17 -8.10 8.32
C ALA A 155 4.70 -9.37 7.57
N TYR A 156 3.41 -9.44 7.23
CA TYR A 156 2.84 -10.57 6.50
C TYR A 156 2.77 -10.27 5.01
N PHE A 157 3.50 -11.04 4.23
CA PHE A 157 3.59 -10.96 2.78
C PHE A 157 2.83 -12.11 2.11
N VAL A 158 2.26 -11.84 0.94
CA VAL A 158 1.73 -12.83 0.01
C VAL A 158 1.70 -12.21 -1.39
N HIS A 159 2.81 -12.31 -2.15
CA HIS A 159 2.90 -11.72 -3.48
C HIS A 159 3.96 -12.41 -4.34
N SER A 160 3.76 -12.39 -5.66
CA SER A 160 4.69 -12.93 -6.67
C SER A 160 5.42 -11.83 -7.44
N PHE A 161 4.92 -10.59 -7.38
CA PHE A 161 5.42 -9.43 -8.09
C PHE A 161 5.79 -8.34 -7.10
N GLN A 162 6.73 -7.45 -7.47
CA GLN A 162 7.17 -6.32 -6.66
C GLN A 162 7.31 -5.07 -7.51
N LEU A 163 7.13 -3.91 -6.91
CA LEU A 163 7.47 -2.63 -7.52
C LEU A 163 8.98 -2.41 -7.45
N ASN A 164 9.65 -2.40 -8.59
CA ASN A 164 11.04 -1.97 -8.73
C ASN A 164 11.06 -0.45 -8.91
N VAL A 165 11.35 0.29 -7.84
CA VAL A 165 11.40 1.74 -7.88
C VAL A 165 12.58 2.23 -8.74
N ALA A 166 12.33 3.16 -9.65
CA ALA A 166 13.38 3.75 -10.47
C ALA A 166 14.24 4.76 -9.67
N GLN A 167 13.66 5.38 -8.64
CA GLN A 167 14.36 6.32 -7.78
C GLN A 167 14.52 5.74 -6.39
N ARG A 168 15.77 5.61 -5.92
CA ARG A 168 16.06 5.06 -4.58
C ARG A 168 15.44 5.89 -3.45
N SER A 169 15.19 7.18 -3.66
CA SER A 169 14.49 8.03 -2.71
C SER A 169 13.06 7.62 -2.42
N ASP A 170 12.43 6.87 -3.32
CA ASP A 170 11.07 6.37 -3.13
C ASP A 170 11.02 5.07 -2.32
N LEU A 171 12.15 4.34 -2.22
CA LEU A 171 12.27 3.16 -1.37
C LEU A 171 12.39 3.57 0.09
N VAL A 172 11.45 3.13 0.92
CA VAL A 172 11.46 3.34 2.37
C VAL A 172 11.98 2.13 3.12
N ALA A 173 11.56 0.93 2.71
CA ALA A 173 12.05 -0.33 3.27
C ALA A 173 11.98 -1.46 2.23
N ASP A 174 12.87 -2.43 2.40
CA ASP A 174 12.84 -3.72 1.72
C ASP A 174 12.69 -4.88 2.72
N ALA A 175 12.48 -6.07 2.18
CA ALA A 175 12.56 -7.34 2.89
C ALA A 175 13.53 -8.25 2.15
N ASP A 176 14.30 -9.07 2.85
CA ASP A 176 15.16 -10.06 2.21
C ASP A 176 14.36 -11.31 1.87
N TYR A 177 14.32 -11.63 0.58
CA TYR A 177 13.74 -12.88 0.08
C TYR A 177 14.59 -13.46 -1.04
N GLY A 178 15.82 -13.89 -0.68
CA GLY A 178 16.84 -14.27 -1.65
C GLY A 178 17.34 -13.08 -2.47
N GLY A 179 17.35 -11.94 -1.86
CA GLY A 179 17.64 -10.62 -2.40
C GLY A 179 16.62 -9.58 -1.92
N PRO A 180 16.90 -8.30 -2.13
CA PRO A 180 16.01 -7.22 -1.66
C PRO A 180 14.71 -7.21 -2.46
N VAL A 181 13.58 -7.25 -1.74
CA VAL A 181 12.23 -7.11 -2.28
C VAL A 181 11.60 -5.84 -1.70
N THR A 182 11.12 -4.96 -2.55
CA THR A 182 10.48 -3.71 -2.12
C THR A 182 9.30 -4.00 -1.19
N ALA A 183 9.38 -3.50 0.04
CA ALA A 183 8.36 -3.70 1.07
C ALA A 183 7.55 -2.44 1.36
N ILE A 184 8.18 -1.25 1.31
CA ILE A 184 7.53 0.04 1.56
C ILE A 184 8.08 1.08 0.59
N VAL A 185 7.17 1.83 -0.01
CA VAL A 185 7.49 2.98 -0.85
C VAL A 185 6.82 4.24 -0.30
N ALA A 186 7.43 5.42 -0.53
CA ALA A 186 6.77 6.69 -0.25
C ALA A 186 7.35 7.83 -1.10
N ARG A 187 6.48 8.74 -1.50
CA ARG A 187 6.78 10.01 -2.16
C ARG A 187 5.77 11.05 -1.74
N ASP A 188 6.23 12.19 -1.24
CA ASP A 188 5.37 13.30 -0.80
C ASP A 188 4.27 12.82 0.17
N ASN A 189 3.00 12.91 -0.21
CA ASN A 189 1.82 12.45 0.52
C ASN A 189 1.39 11.00 0.21
N ILE A 190 2.18 10.28 -0.58
CA ILE A 190 1.90 8.89 -0.98
C ILE A 190 2.75 7.93 -0.14
N PHE A 191 2.11 6.93 0.44
CA PHE A 191 2.72 5.84 1.18
C PHE A 191 2.14 4.50 0.73
N GLY A 192 2.96 3.47 0.61
CA GLY A 192 2.49 2.15 0.21
C GLY A 192 3.27 1.01 0.85
N THR A 193 2.59 -0.11 1.13
CA THR A 193 3.19 -1.34 1.64
C THR A 193 2.89 -2.50 0.71
N GLN A 194 3.89 -3.35 0.44
CA GLN A 194 3.70 -4.61 -0.27
C GLN A 194 3.03 -5.66 0.62
N PHE A 195 3.31 -5.63 1.89
CA PHE A 195 2.67 -6.50 2.87
C PHE A 195 1.29 -5.97 3.28
N HIS A 196 0.53 -6.83 3.93
CA HIS A 196 -0.81 -6.53 4.43
C HIS A 196 -0.74 -6.02 5.87
N PRO A 197 -0.88 -4.72 6.14
CA PRO A 197 -0.84 -4.19 7.50
C PRO A 197 -1.99 -4.74 8.35
N GLU A 198 -3.18 -4.97 7.77
CA GLU A 198 -4.34 -5.54 8.44
C GLU A 198 -4.13 -6.99 8.91
N LYS A 199 -3.10 -7.68 8.36
CA LYS A 199 -2.67 -9.02 8.76
C LYS A 199 -1.38 -9.03 9.57
N SER A 200 -0.68 -7.90 9.68
CA SER A 200 0.65 -7.77 10.30
C SER A 200 0.61 -7.47 11.80
N GLN A 201 -0.47 -7.84 12.49
CA GLN A 201 -0.61 -7.75 13.95
C GLN A 201 -0.22 -6.38 14.52
N LYS A 202 0.65 -6.35 15.55
CA LYS A 202 1.08 -5.10 16.22
C LYS A 202 1.83 -4.15 15.29
N LEU A 203 2.63 -4.68 14.33
CA LEU A 203 3.32 -3.84 13.33
C LEU A 203 2.29 -3.09 12.49
N GLY A 204 1.35 -3.83 11.91
CA GLY A 204 0.36 -3.25 11.02
C GLY A 204 -0.56 -2.24 11.71
N LEU A 205 -1.05 -2.55 12.92
CA LEU A 205 -1.89 -1.62 13.67
C LEU A 205 -1.14 -0.32 14.03
N ALA A 206 0.12 -0.42 14.45
CA ALA A 206 0.93 0.76 14.75
C ALA A 206 1.20 1.60 13.50
N LEU A 207 1.49 0.95 12.36
CA LEU A 207 1.71 1.60 11.06
C LEU A 207 0.42 2.32 10.59
N ILE A 208 -0.74 1.67 10.67
CA ILE A 208 -2.03 2.31 10.41
C ILE A 208 -2.24 3.52 11.32
N GLY A 209 -1.92 3.40 12.62
CA GLY A 209 -2.05 4.49 13.58
C GLY A 209 -1.16 5.68 13.22
N ASN A 210 0.07 5.43 12.79
CA ASN A 210 0.97 6.48 12.33
C ASN A 210 0.44 7.13 11.05
N PHE A 211 -0.03 6.35 10.07
CA PHE A 211 -0.65 6.89 8.86
C PHE A 211 -1.88 7.77 9.16
N LEU A 212 -2.72 7.37 10.08
CA LEU A 212 -3.88 8.17 10.50
C LEU A 212 -3.50 9.50 11.17
N ARG A 213 -2.29 9.62 11.69
CA ARG A 213 -1.73 10.86 12.28
C ARG A 213 -0.85 11.65 11.33
N TRP A 214 -0.34 10.99 10.31
CA TRP A 214 0.62 11.61 9.39
C TRP A 214 0.03 12.80 8.66
N THR A 215 0.77 13.90 8.65
CA THR A 215 0.51 15.12 7.89
C THR A 215 1.76 15.35 7.04
N PRO A 216 1.71 15.05 5.73
CA PRO A 216 2.82 15.22 4.79
C PRO A 216 3.16 16.68 4.54
#